data_6e7fb669626a4faf9b01a2a50858d3c6
#
_entry.id   6e7fb669626a4faf9b01a2a50858d3c6
#
_cell.length_a   1.000
_cell.length_b   1.000
_cell.length_c   1.000
_cell.angle_alpha   90.00
_cell.angle_beta   90.00
_cell.angle_gamma   90.00
#
_symmetry.space_group_name_H-M   'P 1'
#
loop_
_entity.id
_entity.type
_entity.pdbx_description
1 polymer ?
#
loop_
_entity_poly.entity_id
_entity_poly.type
_entity_poly.pdbx_seq_one_letter_code
_entity_poly.pdbx_strand_id
1 'polypeptide(L)'
;DKQYRKTFITDALGYTYFEKLNRYDNLALFDDKYLTYRKFRPYYRRKLISFGGGSEEFDNFLKECPVFMAKVGNSSCGSGIEILNANKFESVPQLIEYMELRNYDVCEELIIQSEQMSRLHPASVNTIRMTTIVVSSGENPEVVLFHPFLKIGQQGNYVDNGGKGGIIVKIDEVTGKLCTDG
;
A
#
# COMPACT_ATOMS: atom_id res chain seq x y z
N ASP A 1 -9.26 32.71 -3.07
CA ASP A 1 -9.06 33.32 -4.37
C ASP A 1 -9.70 32.45 -5.46
N LYS A 2 -10.55 33.05 -6.33
CA LYS A 2 -11.22 32.35 -7.43
C LYS A 2 -10.24 31.85 -8.51
N GLN A 3 -9.12 32.54 -8.72
CA GLN A 3 -8.08 32.07 -9.65
C GLN A 3 -7.33 30.86 -9.10
N TYR A 4 -7.04 30.85 -7.81
CA TYR A 4 -6.38 29.73 -7.15
C TYR A 4 -7.24 28.46 -7.21
N ARG A 5 -8.57 28.59 -7.04
CA ARG A 5 -9.50 27.44 -7.17
C ARG A 5 -9.50 26.78 -8.56
N LYS A 6 -9.14 27.52 -9.60
CA LYS A 6 -9.05 26.98 -10.97
C LYS A 6 -7.83 26.07 -11.17
N THR A 7 -6.86 26.09 -10.27
CA THR A 7 -5.68 25.23 -10.33
C THR A 7 -5.93 23.86 -9.70
N PHE A 8 -7.05 23.67 -9.00
CA PHE A 8 -7.41 22.38 -8.39
C PHE A 8 -8.33 21.59 -9.31
N ILE A 9 -8.05 20.31 -9.40
CA ILE A 9 -8.96 19.34 -10.01
C ILE A 9 -9.99 18.96 -8.94
N THR A 10 -11.28 19.20 -9.21
CA THR A 10 -12.35 18.72 -8.33
C THR A 10 -12.44 17.21 -8.40
N ASP A 11 -12.97 16.55 -7.35
CA ASP A 11 -13.17 15.11 -7.34
C ASP A 11 -13.97 14.63 -8.57
N ALA A 12 -15.06 15.32 -8.92
CA ALA A 12 -15.88 14.97 -10.08
C ALA A 12 -15.07 15.02 -11.40
N LEU A 13 -14.21 16.03 -11.56
CA LEU A 13 -13.36 16.15 -12.73
C LEU A 13 -12.24 15.10 -12.71
N GLY A 14 -11.70 14.80 -11.54
CA GLY A 14 -10.73 13.74 -11.31
C GLY A 14 -11.28 12.38 -11.74
N TYR A 15 -12.48 12.03 -11.32
CA TYR A 15 -13.16 10.79 -11.75
C TYR A 15 -13.33 10.72 -13.27
N THR A 16 -13.70 11.81 -13.92
CA THR A 16 -13.83 11.85 -15.40
C THR A 16 -12.49 11.58 -16.09
N TYR A 17 -11.39 12.10 -15.56
CA TYR A 17 -10.06 11.78 -16.10
C TYR A 17 -9.66 10.34 -15.85
N PHE A 18 -9.90 9.81 -14.64
CA PHE A 18 -9.60 8.42 -14.32
C PHE A 18 -10.36 7.46 -15.24
N GLU A 19 -11.63 7.71 -15.51
CA GLU A 19 -12.44 6.92 -16.44
C GLU A 19 -11.88 6.91 -17.87
N LYS A 20 -11.31 8.00 -18.31
CA LYS A 20 -10.73 8.11 -19.66
C LYS A 20 -9.32 7.54 -19.78
N LEU A 21 -8.54 7.60 -18.71
CA LEU A 21 -7.13 7.22 -18.72
C LEU A 21 -6.89 5.76 -18.29
N ASN A 22 -7.81 5.17 -17.54
CA ASN A 22 -7.65 3.82 -17.03
C ASN A 22 -8.52 2.81 -17.79
N ARG A 23 -7.99 1.60 -17.91
CA ARG A 23 -8.73 0.45 -18.44
C ARG A 23 -9.36 -0.33 -17.30
N TYR A 24 -10.68 -0.35 -17.24
CA TYR A 24 -11.43 -1.05 -16.19
C TYR A 24 -11.27 -2.56 -16.20
N ASP A 25 -10.86 -3.14 -17.32
CA ASP A 25 -10.62 -4.59 -17.48
C ASP A 25 -9.62 -5.15 -16.45
N ASN A 26 -8.74 -4.30 -15.92
CA ASN A 26 -7.72 -4.68 -14.95
C ASN A 26 -8.04 -4.26 -13.51
N LEU A 27 -9.22 -3.69 -13.25
CA LEU A 27 -9.55 -3.14 -11.93
C LEU A 27 -9.48 -4.22 -10.85
N ALA A 28 -10.06 -5.39 -11.10
CA ALA A 28 -10.05 -6.52 -10.17
C ALA A 28 -8.63 -6.95 -9.76
N LEU A 29 -7.65 -6.80 -10.66
CA LEU A 29 -6.25 -7.08 -10.35
C LEU A 29 -5.69 -6.17 -9.26
N PHE A 30 -6.10 -4.89 -9.24
CA PHE A 30 -5.59 -3.90 -8.30
C PHE A 30 -6.43 -3.78 -7.03
N ASP A 31 -7.68 -4.24 -7.07
CA ASP A 31 -8.56 -4.27 -5.91
C ASP A 31 -8.21 -5.43 -4.97
N ASP A 32 -7.64 -6.51 -5.49
CA ASP A 32 -7.20 -7.67 -4.72
C ASP A 32 -5.69 -7.65 -4.48
N LYS A 33 -5.28 -7.57 -3.21
CA LYS A 33 -3.87 -7.50 -2.80
C LYS A 33 -3.08 -8.75 -3.18
N TYR A 34 -3.71 -9.93 -3.12
CA TYR A 34 -3.03 -11.18 -3.45
C TYR A 34 -2.86 -11.35 -4.96
N LEU A 35 -3.87 -10.98 -5.76
CA LEU A 35 -3.74 -10.97 -7.22
C LEU A 35 -2.68 -9.97 -7.67
N THR A 36 -2.66 -8.77 -7.09
CA THR A 36 -1.61 -7.77 -7.34
C THR A 36 -0.22 -8.34 -7.01
N TYR A 37 -0.08 -8.94 -5.83
CA TYR A 37 1.19 -9.56 -5.43
C TYR A 37 1.63 -10.65 -6.41
N ARG A 38 0.75 -11.57 -6.79
CA ARG A 38 1.08 -12.63 -7.74
C ARG A 38 1.55 -12.09 -9.09
N LYS A 39 0.85 -11.07 -9.60
CA LYS A 39 1.18 -10.43 -10.89
C LYS A 39 2.52 -9.72 -10.86
N PHE A 40 2.82 -9.02 -9.77
CA PHE A 40 4.01 -8.21 -9.61
C PHE A 40 5.06 -8.83 -8.67
N ARG A 41 4.99 -10.15 -8.46
CA ARG A 41 5.86 -10.91 -7.55
C ARG A 41 7.36 -10.56 -7.66
N PRO A 42 7.96 -10.36 -8.85
CA PRO A 42 9.38 -10.03 -8.98
C PRO A 42 9.78 -8.68 -8.34
N TYR A 43 8.82 -7.79 -8.15
CA TYR A 43 9.05 -6.46 -7.55
C TYR A 43 8.80 -6.44 -6.04
N TYR A 44 8.16 -7.47 -5.49
CA TYR A 44 7.96 -7.57 -4.05
C TYR A 44 9.22 -8.15 -3.38
N ARG A 45 9.70 -7.47 -2.33
CA ARG A 45 10.86 -7.89 -1.54
C ARG A 45 10.45 -8.56 -0.22
N ARG A 46 9.20 -8.95 -0.07
CA ARG A 46 8.61 -9.56 1.10
C ARG A 46 7.65 -10.67 0.72
N LYS A 47 7.34 -11.54 1.68
CA LYS A 47 6.37 -12.61 1.50
C LYS A 47 4.96 -12.08 1.69
N LEU A 48 4.07 -12.56 0.86
CA LEU A 48 2.64 -12.37 1.00
C LEU A 48 1.96 -13.65 0.55
N ILE A 49 1.06 -14.16 1.38
CA ILE A 49 0.26 -15.34 1.08
C ILE A 49 -1.22 -15.01 1.18
N SER A 50 -2.05 -15.76 0.44
CA SER A 50 -3.47 -15.81 0.70
C SER A 50 -3.70 -16.71 1.91
N PHE A 51 -4.46 -16.21 2.89
CA PHE A 51 -4.81 -17.02 4.05
C PHE A 51 -5.87 -18.06 3.66
N GLY A 52 -5.46 -19.31 3.77
CA GLY A 52 -6.37 -20.45 3.77
C GLY A 52 -6.09 -21.23 5.06
N GLY A 53 -6.99 -21.14 6.03
CA GLY A 53 -6.79 -21.70 7.35
C GLY A 53 -6.35 -23.18 7.28
N GLY A 54 -5.28 -23.52 8.01
CA GLY A 54 -4.74 -24.88 8.10
C GLY A 54 -4.01 -25.39 6.86
N SER A 55 -3.59 -24.50 5.95
CA SER A 55 -2.76 -24.88 4.80
C SER A 55 -1.29 -25.03 5.17
N GLU A 56 -0.57 -25.93 4.49
CA GLU A 56 0.87 -26.06 4.64
C GLU A 56 1.62 -24.75 4.33
N GLU A 57 1.09 -23.96 3.39
CA GLU A 57 1.64 -22.66 3.05
C GLU A 57 1.57 -21.70 4.25
N PHE A 58 0.45 -21.69 4.98
CA PHE A 58 0.29 -20.87 6.18
C PHE A 58 1.21 -21.34 7.31
N ASP A 59 1.32 -22.63 7.54
CA ASP A 59 2.23 -23.18 8.56
C ASP A 59 3.69 -22.82 8.26
N ASN A 60 4.11 -22.89 7.01
CA ASN A 60 5.45 -22.51 6.59
C ASN A 60 5.68 -21.00 6.70
N PHE A 61 4.66 -20.21 6.38
CA PHE A 61 4.72 -18.76 6.57
C PHE A 61 4.91 -18.39 8.05
N LEU A 62 4.18 -19.00 8.97
CA LEU A 62 4.29 -18.74 10.41
C LEU A 62 5.66 -19.10 11.00
N LYS A 63 6.31 -20.15 10.48
CA LYS A 63 7.68 -20.53 10.89
C LYS A 63 8.70 -19.43 10.58
N GLU A 64 8.53 -18.76 9.45
CA GLU A 64 9.45 -17.72 8.99
C GLU A 64 9.04 -16.32 9.46
N CYS A 65 7.74 -16.06 9.54
CA CYS A 65 7.15 -14.78 9.88
C CYS A 65 6.15 -14.92 11.03
N PRO A 66 6.60 -15.23 12.27
CA PRO A 66 5.68 -15.40 13.40
C PRO A 66 4.99 -14.09 13.82
N VAL A 67 5.54 -12.94 13.42
CA VAL A 67 4.91 -11.62 13.54
C VAL A 67 4.68 -11.10 12.13
N PHE A 68 3.42 -10.83 11.80
CA PHE A 68 3.02 -10.48 10.43
C PHE A 68 1.85 -9.50 10.41
N MET A 69 1.59 -8.93 9.24
CA MET A 69 0.44 -8.10 8.97
C MET A 69 -0.71 -8.96 8.43
N ALA A 70 -1.80 -9.07 9.17
CA ALA A 70 -3.05 -9.63 8.69
C ALA A 70 -3.90 -8.55 8.01
N LYS A 71 -4.51 -8.85 6.88
CA LYS A 71 -5.26 -7.89 6.06
C LYS A 71 -6.53 -8.51 5.49
N VAL A 72 -7.52 -7.65 5.27
CA VAL A 72 -8.63 -7.94 4.37
C VAL A 72 -8.18 -7.59 2.95
N GLY A 73 -8.19 -8.56 2.04
CA GLY A 73 -7.58 -8.48 0.71
C GLY A 73 -8.13 -7.37 -0.18
N ASN A 74 -9.43 -7.12 -0.10
CA ASN A 74 -10.13 -6.09 -0.87
C ASN A 74 -10.39 -4.77 -0.09
N SER A 75 -9.76 -4.59 1.07
CA SER A 75 -9.89 -3.35 1.85
C SER A 75 -8.91 -2.27 1.38
N SER A 76 -9.21 -1.01 1.67
CA SER A 76 -8.40 0.16 1.31
C SER A 76 -8.18 1.11 2.49
N CYS A 77 -7.32 2.11 2.29
CA CYS A 77 -7.07 3.22 3.22
C CYS A 77 -6.62 2.81 4.64
N GLY A 78 -5.96 1.64 4.78
CA GLY A 78 -5.50 1.14 6.07
C GLY A 78 -6.62 0.65 7.00
N SER A 79 -7.80 0.35 6.45
CA SER A 79 -8.86 -0.39 7.15
C SER A 79 -8.62 -1.90 7.02
N GLY A 80 -9.10 -2.67 8.00
CA GLY A 80 -8.99 -4.14 7.96
C GLY A 80 -7.53 -4.62 7.94
N ILE A 81 -6.65 -4.00 8.74
CA ILE A 81 -5.26 -4.42 8.92
C ILE A 81 -4.92 -4.50 10.40
N GLU A 82 -4.15 -5.51 10.78
CA GLU A 82 -3.66 -5.71 12.13
C GLU A 82 -2.30 -6.40 12.12
N ILE A 83 -1.42 -6.04 13.07
CA ILE A 83 -0.18 -6.77 13.31
C ILE A 83 -0.47 -7.89 14.29
N LEU A 84 -0.34 -9.13 13.85
CA LEU A 84 -0.50 -10.30 14.66
C LEU A 84 0.84 -10.92 15.04
N ASN A 85 0.92 -11.49 16.23
CA ASN A 85 2.03 -12.32 16.68
C ASN A 85 1.48 -13.71 17.01
N ALA A 86 1.82 -14.70 16.20
CA ALA A 86 1.37 -16.07 16.34
C ALA A 86 1.72 -16.66 17.72
N ASN A 87 2.85 -16.26 18.31
CA ASN A 87 3.29 -16.73 19.62
C ASN A 87 2.45 -16.20 20.80
N LYS A 88 1.52 -15.27 20.56
CA LYS A 88 0.59 -14.78 21.58
C LYS A 88 -0.71 -15.58 21.65
N PHE A 89 -0.92 -16.51 20.74
CA PHE A 89 -2.06 -17.41 20.72
C PHE A 89 -1.67 -18.74 21.37
N GLU A 90 -2.63 -19.39 22.02
CA GLU A 90 -2.41 -20.69 22.68
C GLU A 90 -2.11 -21.80 21.68
N SER A 91 -2.63 -21.65 20.45
CA SER A 91 -2.43 -22.60 19.35
C SER A 91 -2.66 -21.96 17.98
N VAL A 92 -2.16 -22.61 16.93
CA VAL A 92 -2.43 -22.20 15.55
C VAL A 92 -3.94 -22.22 15.22
N PRO A 93 -4.74 -23.23 15.64
CA PRO A 93 -6.20 -23.18 15.45
C PRO A 93 -6.86 -21.94 16.05
N GLN A 94 -6.45 -21.49 17.24
CA GLN A 94 -6.99 -20.27 17.85
C GLN A 94 -6.64 -19.01 17.01
N LEU A 95 -5.44 -18.93 16.47
CA LEU A 95 -5.06 -17.86 15.55
C LEU A 95 -5.91 -17.89 14.29
N ILE A 96 -6.15 -19.07 13.72
CA ILE A 96 -6.99 -19.26 12.52
C ILE A 96 -8.41 -18.74 12.80
N GLU A 97 -9.04 -19.19 13.88
CA GLU A 97 -10.37 -18.73 14.29
C GLU A 97 -10.43 -17.20 14.46
N TYR A 98 -9.40 -16.63 15.09
CA TYR A 98 -9.29 -15.18 15.28
C TYR A 98 -9.26 -14.42 13.95
N MET A 99 -8.51 -14.96 12.97
CA MET A 99 -8.38 -14.34 11.64
C MET A 99 -9.67 -14.47 10.83
N GLU A 100 -10.33 -15.64 10.89
CA GLU A 100 -11.60 -15.90 10.21
C GLU A 100 -12.71 -14.98 10.71
N LEU A 101 -12.83 -14.80 12.03
CA LEU A 101 -13.80 -13.90 12.64
C LEU A 101 -13.64 -12.43 12.20
N ARG A 102 -12.44 -12.05 11.77
CA ARG A 102 -12.11 -10.70 11.28
C ARG A 102 -12.05 -10.58 9.76
N ASN A 103 -12.34 -11.67 9.06
CA ASN A 103 -12.26 -11.76 7.60
C ASN A 103 -10.86 -11.39 7.05
N TYR A 104 -9.79 -11.71 7.81
CA TYR A 104 -8.44 -11.58 7.28
C TYR A 104 -8.17 -12.73 6.31
N ASP A 105 -7.86 -12.40 5.07
CA ASP A 105 -7.63 -13.35 3.97
C ASP A 105 -6.23 -13.21 3.34
N VAL A 106 -5.41 -12.26 3.85
CA VAL A 106 -4.04 -12.03 3.41
C VAL A 106 -3.11 -11.92 4.61
N CYS A 107 -2.01 -12.66 4.58
CA CYS A 107 -0.89 -12.52 5.50
C CYS A 107 0.33 -11.96 4.78
N GLU A 108 0.94 -10.93 5.35
CA GLU A 108 2.08 -10.25 4.74
C GLU A 108 3.21 -10.09 5.77
N GLU A 109 4.43 -10.43 5.35
CA GLU A 109 5.65 -10.17 6.10
C GLU A 109 5.76 -8.67 6.44
N LEU A 110 6.17 -8.34 7.68
CA LEU A 110 6.34 -6.95 8.08
C LEU A 110 7.47 -6.28 7.30
N ILE A 111 7.20 -5.08 6.82
CA ILE A 111 8.22 -4.25 6.19
C ILE A 111 9.10 -3.63 7.27
N ILE A 112 10.38 -3.92 7.20
CA ILE A 112 11.40 -3.23 7.99
C ILE A 112 11.93 -2.09 7.13
N GLN A 113 11.53 -0.87 7.44
CA GLN A 113 12.03 0.29 6.70
C GLN A 113 13.48 0.62 7.06
N SER A 114 14.18 1.28 6.13
CA SER A 114 15.57 1.71 6.37
C SER A 114 15.66 2.70 7.53
N GLU A 115 16.84 2.76 8.16
CA GLU A 115 17.11 3.71 9.26
C GLU A 115 16.81 5.15 8.83
N GLN A 116 17.17 5.53 7.60
CA GLN A 116 16.93 6.86 7.06
C GLN A 116 15.42 7.21 7.01
N MET A 117 14.61 6.27 6.56
CA MET A 117 13.15 6.45 6.55
C MET A 117 12.58 6.43 7.96
N SER A 118 13.10 5.60 8.86
CA SER A 118 12.66 5.52 10.26
C SER A 118 12.93 6.82 11.04
N ARG A 119 13.93 7.60 10.65
CA ARG A 119 14.18 8.93 11.24
C ARG A 119 13.05 9.93 10.98
N LEU A 120 12.32 9.77 9.88
CA LEU A 120 11.15 10.61 9.59
C LEU A 120 9.98 10.23 10.47
N HIS A 121 9.64 8.93 10.52
CA HIS A 121 8.64 8.36 11.42
C HIS A 121 8.90 6.86 11.61
N PRO A 122 9.20 6.41 12.83
CA PRO A 122 9.56 5.01 13.07
C PRO A 122 8.37 4.06 13.19
N ALA A 123 7.18 4.56 13.56
CA ALA A 123 6.00 3.72 13.87
C ALA A 123 5.19 3.31 12.65
N SER A 124 5.39 3.94 11.49
CA SER A 124 4.77 3.56 10.23
C SER A 124 5.79 3.39 9.12
N VAL A 125 5.46 2.59 8.12
CA VAL A 125 6.27 2.54 6.90
C VAL A 125 5.99 3.79 6.08
N ASN A 126 6.98 4.66 5.96
CA ASN A 126 6.90 5.85 5.11
C ASN A 126 7.06 5.42 3.64
N THR A 127 6.22 5.91 2.75
CA THR A 127 6.16 5.44 1.36
C THR A 127 6.36 6.55 0.35
N ILE A 128 7.04 6.22 -0.77
CA ILE A 128 7.10 7.10 -1.93
C ILE A 128 5.96 6.69 -2.88
N ARG A 129 5.07 7.62 -3.17
CA ARG A 129 4.05 7.47 -4.19
C ARG A 129 4.59 7.97 -5.52
N MET A 130 4.59 7.09 -6.52
CA MET A 130 5.00 7.40 -7.88
C MET A 130 3.80 7.18 -8.80
N THR A 131 3.21 8.25 -9.31
CA THR A 131 2.13 8.17 -10.30
C THR A 131 2.74 8.15 -11.69
N THR A 132 2.30 7.23 -12.53
CA THR A 132 2.77 7.11 -13.91
C THR A 132 1.61 7.29 -14.88
N ILE A 133 1.88 7.92 -16.02
CA ILE A 133 0.93 8.12 -17.13
C ILE A 133 1.54 7.51 -18.37
N VAL A 134 0.77 6.69 -19.08
CA VAL A 134 1.13 6.21 -20.41
C VAL A 134 0.64 7.24 -21.42
N VAL A 135 1.57 7.95 -22.07
CA VAL A 135 1.26 9.05 -23.00
C VAL A 135 1.19 8.62 -24.47
N SER A 136 1.62 7.39 -24.75
CA SER A 136 1.50 6.79 -26.08
C SER A 136 0.98 5.36 -25.96
N SER A 137 0.02 4.99 -26.81
CA SER A 137 -0.55 3.64 -26.89
C SER A 137 -0.04 2.84 -28.09
N GLY A 138 1.01 3.31 -28.77
CA GLY A 138 1.65 2.61 -29.90
C GLY A 138 2.47 1.40 -29.47
N GLU A 139 3.24 0.82 -30.41
CA GLU A 139 4.10 -0.33 -30.14
C GLU A 139 5.17 -0.06 -29.05
N ASN A 140 5.55 1.21 -28.89
CA ASN A 140 6.49 1.65 -27.86
C ASN A 140 5.80 2.69 -26.95
N PRO A 141 5.07 2.25 -25.91
CA PRO A 141 4.42 3.17 -24.99
C PRO A 141 5.46 3.99 -24.20
N GLU A 142 5.28 5.29 -24.17
CA GLU A 142 6.05 6.19 -23.33
C GLU A 142 5.37 6.29 -21.96
N VAL A 143 6.14 6.03 -20.90
CA VAL A 143 5.67 6.13 -19.52
C VAL A 143 6.31 7.34 -18.86
N VAL A 144 5.50 8.29 -18.46
CA VAL A 144 5.94 9.51 -17.78
C VAL A 144 5.64 9.41 -16.30
N LEU A 145 6.64 9.73 -15.47
CA LEU A 145 6.46 9.92 -14.03
C LEU A 145 5.79 11.27 -13.78
N PHE A 146 4.79 11.28 -12.91
CA PHE A 146 4.01 12.46 -12.61
C PHE A 146 3.97 12.71 -11.10
N HIS A 147 4.52 13.84 -10.69
CA HIS A 147 4.49 14.36 -9.32
C HIS A 147 4.69 13.31 -8.22
N PRO A 148 5.89 12.72 -8.11
CA PRO A 148 6.20 11.82 -7.01
C PRO A 148 6.16 12.57 -5.68
N PHE A 149 5.72 11.88 -4.62
CA PHE A 149 5.69 12.46 -3.29
C PHE A 149 5.98 11.41 -2.21
N LEU A 150 6.58 11.88 -1.12
CA LEU A 150 6.82 11.09 0.08
C LEU A 150 5.64 11.24 1.02
N LYS A 151 5.14 10.13 1.53
CA LYS A 151 4.14 10.06 2.58
C LYS A 151 4.83 9.66 3.88
N ILE A 152 4.60 10.43 4.92
CA ILE A 152 5.20 10.24 6.24
C ILE A 152 4.07 10.09 7.24
N GLY A 153 4.15 9.07 8.11
CA GLY A 153 3.18 8.91 9.18
C GLY A 153 3.28 10.00 10.25
N GLN A 154 2.29 10.04 11.13
CA GLN A 154 2.30 10.89 12.31
C GLN A 154 2.17 10.07 13.60
N GLN A 155 2.59 10.67 14.70
CA GLN A 155 2.53 10.06 16.02
C GLN A 155 1.12 9.55 16.34
N GLY A 156 1.04 8.31 16.82
CA GLY A 156 -0.22 7.63 17.11
C GLY A 156 -0.82 6.86 15.95
N ASN A 157 -0.25 6.94 14.73
CA ASN A 157 -0.72 6.21 13.56
C ASN A 157 0.33 5.21 13.07
N TYR A 158 -0.12 4.02 12.69
CA TYR A 158 0.71 2.98 12.06
C TYR A 158 0.69 3.06 10.52
N VAL A 159 0.00 4.06 9.97
CA VAL A 159 -0.15 4.26 8.52
C VAL A 159 0.28 5.68 8.14
N ASP A 160 0.83 5.82 6.94
CA ASP A 160 1.29 7.09 6.36
C ASP A 160 0.19 7.86 5.61
N ASN A 161 -1.08 7.52 5.84
CA ASN A 161 -2.19 8.09 5.10
C ASN A 161 -2.44 9.56 5.49
N GLY A 162 -2.40 10.46 4.51
CA GLY A 162 -2.70 11.89 4.70
C GLY A 162 -4.08 12.16 5.30
N GLY A 163 -5.11 11.37 4.96
CA GLY A 163 -6.44 11.46 5.57
C GLY A 163 -6.51 11.09 7.05
N LYS A 164 -5.42 10.50 7.60
CA LYS A 164 -5.24 10.21 9.03
C LYS A 164 -4.18 11.11 9.67
N GLY A 165 -3.91 12.29 9.07
CA GLY A 165 -2.96 13.26 9.58
C GLY A 165 -1.51 13.07 9.10
N GLY A 166 -1.24 12.11 8.20
CA GLY A 166 0.08 11.92 7.61
C GLY A 166 0.54 13.15 6.82
N ILE A 167 1.85 13.35 6.75
CA ILE A 167 2.48 14.44 6.01
C ILE A 167 2.76 13.99 4.57
N ILE A 168 2.52 14.87 3.61
CA ILE A 168 2.83 14.65 2.20
C ILE A 168 3.85 15.69 1.77
N VAL A 169 4.99 15.24 1.23
CA VAL A 169 6.07 16.13 0.76
C VAL A 169 6.36 15.82 -0.69
N LYS A 170 6.28 16.83 -1.55
CA LYS A 170 6.62 16.71 -2.97
C LYS A 170 8.11 16.33 -3.13
N ILE A 171 8.39 15.48 -4.11
CA ILE A 171 9.75 15.15 -4.54
C ILE A 171 9.99 15.85 -5.88
N ASP A 172 11.10 16.53 -6.01
CA ASP A 172 11.53 17.09 -7.28
C ASP A 172 11.93 15.96 -8.25
N GLU A 173 11.32 15.94 -9.40
CA GLU A 173 11.43 14.81 -10.36
C GLU A 173 12.83 14.69 -10.97
N VAL A 174 13.56 15.80 -11.03
CA VAL A 174 14.91 15.86 -11.65
C VAL A 174 16.00 15.52 -10.65
N THR A 175 15.91 16.09 -9.46
CA THR A 175 16.97 15.98 -8.45
C THR A 175 16.70 14.90 -7.40
N GLY A 176 15.45 14.41 -7.27
CA GLY A 176 15.02 13.48 -6.24
C GLY A 176 14.98 14.09 -4.83
N LYS A 177 15.16 15.40 -4.69
CA LYS A 177 15.13 16.08 -3.40
C LYS A 177 13.72 16.38 -2.95
N LEU A 178 13.51 16.42 -1.63
CA LEU A 178 12.25 16.87 -1.06
C LEU A 178 12.13 18.40 -1.27
N CYS A 179 10.94 18.82 -1.75
CA CYS A 179 10.63 20.23 -1.86
C CYS A 179 10.29 20.79 -0.48
N THR A 180 10.81 22.00 -0.19
CA THR A 180 10.58 22.67 1.12
C THR A 180 9.22 23.35 1.17
N ASP A 181 8.65 23.63 0.02
CA ASP A 181 7.35 24.28 -0.12
C ASP A 181 6.28 23.20 -0.32
N GLY A 182 5.78 22.68 0.79
CA GLY A 182 4.70 21.69 0.84
C GLY A 182 3.32 22.34 0.75
#